data_e30f8e5982eb8bebe2b47a6e6e48d6f1
#
_entry.id   e30f8e5982eb8bebe2b47a6e6e48d6f1
#
_cell.length_a   1.000
_cell.length_b   1.000
_cell.length_c   1.000
_cell.angle_alpha   90.00
_cell.angle_beta   90.00
_cell.angle_gamma   90.00
#
_symmetry.space_group_name_H-M   'P 1'
#
loop_
_entity.id
_entity.type
_entity.pdbx_description
1 polymer ?
#
loop_
_entity_poly.entity_id
_entity_poly.type
_entity_poly.pdbx_seq_one_letter_code
_entity_poly.pdbx_strand_id
1 'polypeptide(L)'
;KGADDTVLAAGPVLTITDKEDTSPKPITFSKVNLGGNEIAGAQIKIYKGDKAEGTAVESWTSTDQAKQLSLEPGIYTFHEEAAPTGYLKVTDITFQVKPNGTVEVTKVGEKDSKGEDNRVLAQNSTLTVTDKDDDVARKITFSKISLGGVEIAGAQIKIYKGDKAEGTAVESWTSEAGKSKDLNLAPGTYTFHEEAAPTGYLKVTDITFKVNYDGTVKVTNVGTKDAKGEDNTVVTDGSTIKVTDKDDDLPRKITFSKVSLGGTEIAGAQIKIFKGDKAEDTAVESWTSEAGKSKELNLAPGTYTFHEEAAPTGYLKVTDITFQVKTDGTVEVTNVGEKDSKGEDNRVVANGATLTVTDKDDDLPRKITFSKVSLGGTEIAGAQIKIYKGDKAEGTAVESWTSEAGKSKELNLAPGTYTFHEEAAPTGYLKVTDITFQVKTDGTVEVTNVGEKDSKGEDNRVVANGSTIIVTDKDDDLPRKITFSKVSLGGTEIAGAEIKIYKGDKAEGTAVESWTSEAGKSKDLNLAPGTYTFHEEAAPTGYLKVTDITFQVKHDGTVEV
;
A
#
# COMPACT_ATOMS: atom_id res chain seq x y z
N LYS A 1 -107.00 0.65 9.91
CA LYS A 1 -106.24 -0.61 10.05
C LYS A 1 -105.25 -0.68 8.90
N GLY A 2 -103.93 -0.57 9.16
CA GLY A 2 -102.95 -1.02 8.17
C GLY A 2 -103.06 -2.52 7.99
N ALA A 3 -102.60 -3.05 6.87
CA ALA A 3 -102.74 -4.47 6.52
C ALA A 3 -102.07 -5.44 7.49
N ASP A 4 -101.26 -4.97 8.38
CA ASP A 4 -100.43 -5.80 9.29
C ASP A 4 -100.62 -5.53 10.78
N ASP A 5 -101.56 -4.62 11.22
CA ASP A 5 -101.82 -4.34 12.62
C ASP A 5 -102.69 -5.44 13.23
N THR A 6 -102.28 -5.96 14.38
CA THR A 6 -103.13 -6.96 15.13
C THR A 6 -103.81 -6.22 16.24
N VAL A 7 -105.15 -6.18 16.16
CA VAL A 7 -105.96 -5.55 17.21
C VAL A 7 -106.92 -6.64 17.74
N LEU A 8 -106.80 -6.93 19.02
CA LEU A 8 -107.68 -7.89 19.73
C LEU A 8 -108.47 -7.11 20.76
N ALA A 9 -109.86 -7.30 20.73
CA ALA A 9 -110.75 -6.77 21.75
C ALA A 9 -111.29 -7.96 22.55
N ALA A 10 -111.06 -7.95 23.86
CA ALA A 10 -111.57 -8.96 24.85
C ALA A 10 -112.21 -8.27 26.02
N GLY A 11 -113.57 -8.15 26.03
CA GLY A 11 -114.34 -7.40 27.07
C GLY A 11 -113.97 -5.90 26.99
N PRO A 12 -113.65 -5.28 28.10
CA PRO A 12 -113.25 -3.86 28.19
C PRO A 12 -111.83 -3.58 27.79
N VAL A 13 -111.03 -4.60 27.31
CA VAL A 13 -109.61 -4.43 27.00
C VAL A 13 -109.42 -4.44 25.47
N LEU A 14 -108.78 -3.43 24.98
CA LEU A 14 -108.31 -3.30 23.62
C LEU A 14 -106.78 -3.48 23.57
N THR A 15 -106.29 -4.55 23.03
CA THR A 15 -104.84 -4.79 22.87
C THR A 15 -104.45 -4.40 21.44
N ILE A 16 -103.54 -3.47 21.31
CA ILE A 16 -102.91 -3.08 20.03
C ILE A 16 -101.47 -3.53 20.05
N THR A 17 -101.03 -4.27 19.06
CA THR A 17 -99.68 -4.77 18.90
C THR A 17 -99.04 -4.07 17.71
N ASP A 18 -97.97 -3.31 17.98
CA ASP A 18 -97.16 -2.72 16.93
C ASP A 18 -96.16 -3.74 16.41
N LYS A 19 -95.92 -3.73 15.12
CA LYS A 19 -94.85 -4.52 14.48
C LYS A 19 -93.53 -3.85 14.67
N GLU A 20 -92.52 -4.66 14.91
CA GLU A 20 -91.15 -4.15 14.93
C GLU A 20 -90.73 -3.68 13.53
N ASP A 21 -90.00 -2.55 13.48
CA ASP A 21 -89.40 -1.97 12.27
C ASP A 21 -88.20 -2.83 11.85
N THR A 22 -88.32 -3.58 10.76
CA THR A 22 -87.29 -4.46 10.19
C THR A 22 -86.46 -3.74 9.10
N SER A 23 -86.73 -2.47 8.84
CA SER A 23 -85.95 -1.73 7.83
C SER A 23 -84.47 -1.64 8.20
N PRO A 24 -83.56 -1.67 7.21
CA PRO A 24 -82.13 -1.54 7.45
C PRO A 24 -81.77 -0.26 8.21
N LYS A 25 -80.88 -0.36 9.21
CA LYS A 25 -80.38 0.72 10.08
C LYS A 25 -78.95 1.07 9.70
N PRO A 26 -78.54 2.38 9.71
CA PRO A 26 -77.17 2.79 9.51
C PRO A 26 -76.30 2.43 10.72
N ILE A 27 -75.34 1.52 10.55
CA ILE A 27 -74.41 1.06 11.59
C ILE A 27 -73.02 1.50 11.19
N THR A 28 -72.28 2.13 12.11
CA THR A 28 -70.92 2.56 11.93
C THR A 28 -69.93 1.55 12.54
N PHE A 29 -68.97 1.12 11.80
CA PHE A 29 -67.88 0.27 12.21
C PHE A 29 -66.61 1.09 12.27
N SER A 30 -66.02 1.18 13.44
CA SER A 30 -64.77 1.89 13.73
C SER A 30 -63.70 0.85 14.09
N LYS A 31 -62.61 0.80 13.34
CA LYS A 31 -61.49 -0.10 13.54
C LYS A 31 -60.28 0.73 14.03
N VAL A 32 -59.94 0.67 15.31
CA VAL A 32 -58.98 1.56 15.91
C VAL A 32 -57.83 0.84 16.59
N ASN A 33 -56.68 1.56 16.75
CA ASN A 33 -55.57 1.11 17.59
C ASN A 33 -55.86 1.41 19.09
N LEU A 34 -54.94 1.03 19.98
CA LEU A 34 -55.03 1.29 21.41
C LEU A 34 -55.07 2.80 21.75
N GLY A 35 -54.62 3.66 20.87
CA GLY A 35 -54.71 5.12 20.98
C GLY A 35 -56.04 5.71 20.53
N GLY A 36 -56.97 4.90 20.00
CA GLY A 36 -58.30 5.33 19.51
C GLY A 36 -58.28 5.94 18.10
N ASN A 37 -57.17 5.82 17.36
CA ASN A 37 -57.09 6.27 15.98
C ASN A 37 -57.51 5.15 15.01
N GLU A 38 -58.30 5.47 13.99
CA GLU A 38 -58.66 4.56 12.92
C GLU A 38 -57.40 3.99 12.27
N ILE A 39 -57.42 2.66 11.97
CA ILE A 39 -56.33 1.94 11.33
C ILE A 39 -56.74 1.39 9.95
N ALA A 40 -55.85 1.54 8.99
CA ALA A 40 -56.01 1.03 7.65
C ALA A 40 -55.46 -0.40 7.52
N GLY A 41 -56.01 -1.19 6.60
CA GLY A 41 -55.47 -2.48 6.18
C GLY A 41 -56.06 -3.73 6.84
N ALA A 42 -56.95 -3.61 7.83
CA ALA A 42 -57.70 -4.73 8.37
C ALA A 42 -58.69 -5.25 7.31
N GLN A 43 -58.66 -6.53 7.01
CA GLN A 43 -59.64 -7.16 6.11
C GLN A 43 -60.82 -7.66 6.93
N ILE A 44 -61.99 -7.05 6.77
CA ILE A 44 -63.17 -7.25 7.59
C ILE A 44 -64.31 -7.79 6.80
N LYS A 45 -65.06 -8.75 7.38
CA LYS A 45 -66.28 -9.33 6.84
C LYS A 45 -67.38 -9.32 7.91
N ILE A 46 -68.63 -9.03 7.52
CA ILE A 46 -69.80 -9.13 8.36
C ILE A 46 -70.64 -10.29 7.87
N TYR A 47 -71.01 -11.21 8.77
CA TYR A 47 -71.87 -12.34 8.50
C TYR A 47 -73.20 -12.20 9.23
N LYS A 48 -74.27 -12.69 8.66
CA LYS A 48 -75.60 -12.75 9.36
C LYS A 48 -75.61 -14.02 10.22
N GLY A 49 -75.94 -13.83 11.51
CA GLY A 49 -75.91 -14.91 12.49
C GLY A 49 -74.77 -14.77 13.50
N ASP A 50 -74.61 -15.80 14.33
CA ASP A 50 -73.68 -15.87 15.48
C ASP A 50 -72.34 -16.54 15.14
N LYS A 51 -72.09 -16.79 13.86
CA LYS A 51 -70.84 -17.40 13.32
C LYS A 51 -70.43 -16.75 12.00
N ALA A 52 -69.14 -16.74 11.74
CA ALA A 52 -68.54 -16.32 10.45
C ALA A 52 -68.59 -17.45 9.43
N GLU A 53 -69.80 -17.84 9.03
CA GLU A 53 -70.05 -18.95 8.08
C GLU A 53 -70.96 -18.49 6.91
N GLY A 54 -70.81 -19.12 5.75
CA GLY A 54 -71.61 -18.82 4.55
C GLY A 54 -71.12 -17.59 3.79
N THR A 55 -72.07 -16.85 3.18
CA THR A 55 -71.73 -15.64 2.40
C THR A 55 -71.76 -14.40 3.30
N ALA A 56 -70.68 -13.66 3.31
CA ALA A 56 -70.60 -12.38 4.05
C ALA A 56 -71.63 -11.41 3.46
N VAL A 57 -72.31 -10.70 4.38
CA VAL A 57 -73.22 -9.59 4.04
C VAL A 57 -72.47 -8.42 3.43
N GLU A 58 -71.28 -8.14 3.94
CA GLU A 58 -70.39 -7.06 3.49
C GLU A 58 -68.93 -7.48 3.76
N SER A 59 -68.02 -6.96 2.94
CA SER A 59 -66.57 -7.19 3.07
C SER A 59 -65.82 -5.93 2.60
N TRP A 60 -64.86 -5.48 3.41
CA TRP A 60 -64.02 -4.29 3.07
C TRP A 60 -62.65 -4.40 3.73
N THR A 61 -61.72 -3.54 3.25
CA THR A 61 -60.47 -3.24 3.94
C THR A 61 -60.63 -1.92 4.70
N SER A 62 -60.25 -1.89 5.98
CA SER A 62 -60.33 -0.66 6.79
C SER A 62 -59.41 0.42 6.24
N THR A 63 -59.78 1.66 6.46
CA THR A 63 -59.07 2.87 6.11
C THR A 63 -58.81 3.71 7.37
N ASP A 64 -58.33 4.92 7.21
CA ASP A 64 -58.20 5.93 8.26
C ASP A 64 -59.57 6.59 8.66
N GLN A 65 -60.67 6.00 8.21
CA GLN A 65 -62.03 6.43 8.48
C GLN A 65 -62.94 5.27 8.80
N ALA A 66 -63.96 5.47 9.71
CA ALA A 66 -64.98 4.51 10.00
C ALA A 66 -65.86 4.18 8.81
N LYS A 67 -66.30 2.92 8.70
CA LYS A 67 -67.17 2.42 7.61
C LYS A 67 -68.62 2.40 8.10
N GLN A 68 -69.51 2.96 7.30
CA GLN A 68 -70.95 2.88 7.55
C GLN A 68 -71.59 1.81 6.63
N LEU A 69 -72.42 0.94 7.23
CA LEU A 69 -73.21 -0.10 6.56
C LEU A 69 -74.69 0.06 6.93
N SER A 70 -75.59 -0.38 6.05
CA SER A 70 -77.02 -0.48 6.32
C SER A 70 -77.36 -1.95 6.61
N LEU A 71 -77.68 -2.27 7.89
CA LEU A 71 -77.99 -3.62 8.33
C LEU A 71 -79.44 -3.71 8.90
N GLU A 72 -80.18 -4.78 8.50
CA GLU A 72 -81.46 -5.08 9.12
C GLU A 72 -81.30 -5.43 10.64
N PRO A 73 -82.32 -5.21 11.47
CA PRO A 73 -82.30 -5.74 12.81
C PRO A 73 -82.05 -7.22 12.82
N GLY A 74 -81.14 -7.70 13.71
CA GLY A 74 -80.73 -9.08 13.74
C GLY A 74 -79.36 -9.29 14.40
N ILE A 75 -78.94 -10.56 14.44
CA ILE A 75 -77.61 -10.98 14.97
C ILE A 75 -76.63 -11.04 13.82
N TYR A 76 -75.44 -10.54 14.04
CA TYR A 76 -74.33 -10.50 13.09
C TYR A 76 -73.02 -10.86 13.75
N THR A 77 -72.08 -11.36 12.96
CA THR A 77 -70.72 -11.64 13.38
C THR A 77 -69.77 -10.75 12.59
N PHE A 78 -68.98 -9.93 13.34
CA PHE A 78 -67.82 -9.22 12.84
C PHE A 78 -66.64 -10.20 12.79
N HIS A 79 -66.08 -10.43 11.63
CA HIS A 79 -64.95 -11.30 11.39
C HIS A 79 -63.80 -10.50 10.80
N GLU A 80 -62.61 -10.55 11.41
CA GLU A 80 -61.40 -10.03 10.83
C GLU A 80 -60.66 -11.16 10.12
N GLU A 81 -60.63 -11.16 8.79
CA GLU A 81 -59.88 -12.13 7.96
C GLU A 81 -58.36 -11.98 8.20
N ALA A 82 -57.87 -10.75 8.16
CA ALA A 82 -56.46 -10.41 8.39
C ALA A 82 -56.34 -9.03 9.10
N ALA A 83 -55.51 -9.00 10.13
CA ALA A 83 -55.11 -7.77 10.77
C ALA A 83 -54.02 -7.02 9.97
N PRO A 84 -53.89 -5.71 10.10
CA PRO A 84 -52.73 -4.96 9.54
C PRO A 84 -51.42 -5.41 10.19
N THR A 85 -50.31 -5.23 9.49
CA THR A 85 -48.97 -5.48 10.04
C THR A 85 -48.77 -4.69 11.33
N GLY A 86 -48.31 -5.35 12.39
CA GLY A 86 -48.09 -4.76 13.72
C GLY A 86 -49.25 -4.93 14.69
N TYR A 87 -50.35 -5.54 14.28
CA TYR A 87 -51.52 -5.74 15.11
C TYR A 87 -51.90 -7.20 15.22
N LEU A 88 -52.49 -7.54 16.37
CA LEU A 88 -53.07 -8.85 16.63
C LEU A 88 -54.44 -8.95 15.92
N LYS A 89 -54.67 -10.08 15.27
CA LYS A 89 -56.00 -10.38 14.70
C LYS A 89 -57.03 -10.48 15.78
N VAL A 90 -58.15 -9.76 15.62
CA VAL A 90 -59.34 -9.87 16.50
C VAL A 90 -60.10 -11.15 16.14
N THR A 91 -60.51 -11.89 17.15
CA THR A 91 -61.39 -13.06 17.00
C THR A 91 -62.83 -12.63 16.77
N ASP A 92 -63.68 -13.53 16.29
CA ASP A 92 -65.06 -13.25 15.90
C ASP A 92 -65.88 -12.63 17.01
N ILE A 93 -66.49 -11.45 16.74
CA ILE A 93 -67.33 -10.72 17.67
C ILE A 93 -68.77 -10.82 17.22
N THR A 94 -69.66 -11.32 18.06
CA THR A 94 -71.12 -11.35 17.77
C THR A 94 -71.79 -10.10 18.34
N PHE A 95 -72.60 -9.44 17.53
CA PHE A 95 -73.36 -8.26 17.93
C PHE A 95 -74.80 -8.30 17.39
N GLN A 96 -75.70 -7.62 18.09
CA GLN A 96 -77.09 -7.49 17.69
C GLN A 96 -77.36 -6.03 17.22
N VAL A 97 -78.00 -5.90 16.06
CA VAL A 97 -78.61 -4.65 15.60
C VAL A 97 -80.06 -4.70 16.06
N LYS A 98 -80.46 -3.71 16.88
CA LYS A 98 -81.82 -3.61 17.42
C LYS A 98 -82.74 -2.84 16.43
N PRO A 99 -84.08 -3.02 16.50
CA PRO A 99 -85.01 -2.28 15.69
C PRO A 99 -84.87 -0.74 15.73
N ASN A 100 -84.41 -0.21 16.86
CA ASN A 100 -84.14 1.22 17.06
C ASN A 100 -82.80 1.67 16.45
N GLY A 101 -82.04 0.80 15.82
CA GLY A 101 -80.74 1.12 15.20
C GLY A 101 -79.53 1.14 16.17
N THR A 102 -79.73 0.79 17.43
CA THR A 102 -78.61 0.63 18.38
C THR A 102 -77.94 -0.73 18.21
N VAL A 103 -76.64 -0.79 18.56
CA VAL A 103 -75.84 -2.00 18.51
C VAL A 103 -75.56 -2.47 19.93
N GLU A 104 -75.60 -3.80 20.15
CA GLU A 104 -75.20 -4.42 21.41
C GLU A 104 -74.25 -5.61 21.12
N VAL A 105 -73.07 -5.66 21.79
CA VAL A 105 -72.16 -6.82 21.70
C VAL A 105 -72.74 -7.95 22.58
N THR A 106 -73.03 -9.06 21.91
CA THR A 106 -73.59 -10.26 22.60
C THR A 106 -72.51 -11.29 22.92
N LYS A 107 -71.37 -11.27 22.19
CA LYS A 107 -70.22 -12.13 22.46
C LYS A 107 -68.95 -11.44 21.98
N VAL A 108 -67.94 -11.26 22.85
CA VAL A 108 -66.66 -10.61 22.52
C VAL A 108 -65.66 -11.54 21.77
N GLY A 109 -66.08 -12.74 21.46
CA GLY A 109 -65.23 -13.72 20.78
C GLY A 109 -64.36 -14.56 21.69
N GLU A 110 -63.44 -15.32 21.11
CA GLU A 110 -62.43 -16.06 21.83
C GLU A 110 -61.25 -15.11 22.17
N LYS A 111 -60.39 -15.55 23.08
CA LYS A 111 -59.15 -14.82 23.39
C LYS A 111 -58.22 -14.73 22.17
N ASP A 112 -57.51 -13.61 22.05
CA ASP A 112 -56.53 -13.40 21.02
C ASP A 112 -55.32 -14.34 21.19
N SER A 113 -54.33 -14.27 20.29
CA SER A 113 -53.13 -15.12 20.35
C SER A 113 -52.23 -14.89 21.56
N LYS A 114 -52.48 -13.81 22.34
CA LYS A 114 -51.80 -13.52 23.62
C LYS A 114 -52.65 -14.00 24.84
N GLY A 115 -53.82 -14.59 24.60
CA GLY A 115 -54.73 -15.06 25.65
C GLY A 115 -55.54 -13.94 26.32
N GLU A 116 -55.71 -12.81 25.64
CA GLU A 116 -56.46 -11.65 26.12
C GLU A 116 -57.78 -11.48 25.36
N ASP A 117 -58.80 -10.95 26.06
CA ASP A 117 -60.10 -10.67 25.43
C ASP A 117 -60.02 -9.56 24.39
N ASN A 118 -60.85 -9.66 23.32
CA ASN A 118 -60.99 -8.57 22.38
C ASN A 118 -61.47 -7.29 23.08
N ARG A 119 -61.01 -6.15 22.57
CA ARG A 119 -61.52 -4.85 23.00
C ARG A 119 -62.55 -4.35 22.01
N VAL A 120 -63.82 -4.44 22.41
CA VAL A 120 -64.95 -4.00 21.59
C VAL A 120 -65.90 -3.14 22.42
N LEU A 121 -66.41 -2.08 21.82
CA LEU A 121 -67.39 -1.18 22.42
C LEU A 121 -68.53 -0.95 21.45
N ALA A 122 -69.77 -1.19 21.93
CA ALA A 122 -70.98 -0.79 21.22
C ALA A 122 -71.57 0.46 21.91
N GLN A 123 -71.72 1.55 21.14
CA GLN A 123 -72.30 2.77 21.61
C GLN A 123 -73.25 3.36 20.58
N ASN A 124 -74.56 3.45 20.89
CA ASN A 124 -75.60 3.82 19.96
C ASN A 124 -75.60 2.94 18.70
N SER A 125 -75.38 3.49 17.51
CA SER A 125 -75.25 2.78 16.20
C SER A 125 -73.79 2.47 15.82
N THR A 126 -72.83 2.62 16.75
CA THR A 126 -71.39 2.42 16.44
C THR A 126 -70.88 1.20 17.16
N LEU A 127 -70.18 0.33 16.40
CA LEU A 127 -69.36 -0.76 16.89
C LEU A 127 -67.88 -0.38 16.71
N THR A 128 -67.16 -0.15 17.82
CA THR A 128 -65.71 0.14 17.81
C THR A 128 -64.95 -1.13 18.18
N VAL A 129 -64.08 -1.60 17.29
CA VAL A 129 -63.21 -2.75 17.50
C VAL A 129 -61.75 -2.29 17.55
N THR A 130 -61.08 -2.57 18.68
CA THR A 130 -59.70 -2.09 18.92
C THR A 130 -58.69 -3.21 18.68
N ASP A 131 -57.74 -2.96 17.80
CA ASP A 131 -56.57 -3.85 17.59
C ASP A 131 -55.50 -3.55 18.64
N LYS A 132 -54.90 -4.63 19.13
CA LYS A 132 -53.74 -4.60 20.03
C LYS A 132 -52.49 -4.83 19.25
N ASP A 133 -51.41 -4.26 19.72
CA ASP A 133 -50.07 -4.42 19.11
C ASP A 133 -49.59 -5.89 19.22
N ASP A 134 -48.92 -6.42 18.17
CA ASP A 134 -48.48 -7.80 18.11
C ASP A 134 -47.15 -8.09 18.82
N ASP A 135 -46.32 -7.07 19.06
CA ASP A 135 -44.96 -7.13 19.65
C ASP A 135 -43.98 -8.07 18.89
N VAL A 136 -44.34 -8.49 17.69
CA VAL A 136 -43.46 -9.35 16.86
C VAL A 136 -42.24 -8.57 16.41
N ALA A 137 -41.08 -9.22 16.51
CA ALA A 137 -39.83 -8.60 16.05
C ALA A 137 -39.85 -8.35 14.53
N ARG A 138 -39.46 -7.16 14.12
CA ARG A 138 -39.40 -6.68 12.74
C ARG A 138 -37.97 -6.66 12.23
N LYS A 139 -37.77 -6.98 10.97
CA LYS A 139 -36.49 -6.88 10.30
C LYS A 139 -36.11 -5.41 10.10
N ILE A 140 -35.05 -4.96 10.76
CA ILE A 140 -34.50 -3.61 10.65
C ILE A 140 -33.10 -3.71 10.01
N THR A 141 -32.86 -2.89 9.00
CA THR A 141 -31.58 -2.85 8.29
C THR A 141 -30.76 -1.66 8.74
N PHE A 142 -29.53 -1.89 9.14
CA PHE A 142 -28.55 -0.87 9.52
C PHE A 142 -27.50 -0.75 8.44
N SER A 143 -27.32 0.46 7.94
CA SER A 143 -26.35 0.83 6.92
C SER A 143 -25.37 1.84 7.51
N LYS A 144 -24.07 1.49 7.53
CA LYS A 144 -22.98 2.34 8.03
C LYS A 144 -22.18 2.84 6.83
N ILE A 145 -22.33 4.11 6.49
CA ILE A 145 -21.84 4.66 5.23
C ILE A 145 -20.88 5.84 5.44
N SER A 146 -20.02 6.08 4.45
CA SER A 146 -19.22 7.30 4.31
C SER A 146 -20.07 8.47 3.80
N LEU A 147 -19.52 9.69 3.78
CA LEU A 147 -20.14 10.85 3.14
C LEU A 147 -20.46 10.62 1.64
N GLY A 148 -19.72 9.74 0.97
CA GLY A 148 -19.99 9.31 -0.40
C GLY A 148 -21.11 8.28 -0.55
N GLY A 149 -21.77 7.86 0.54
CA GLY A 149 -22.89 6.91 0.51
C GLY A 149 -22.47 5.45 0.35
N VAL A 150 -21.18 5.12 0.50
CA VAL A 150 -20.65 3.75 0.39
C VAL A 150 -20.54 3.12 1.77
N GLU A 151 -20.98 1.86 1.90
CA GLU A 151 -20.83 1.07 3.13
C GLU A 151 -19.36 0.93 3.52
N ILE A 152 -19.04 1.29 4.79
CA ILE A 152 -17.69 1.28 5.33
C ILE A 152 -17.45 0.09 6.28
N ALA A 153 -16.22 -0.42 6.31
CA ALA A 153 -15.82 -1.50 7.20
C ALA A 153 -15.14 -0.96 8.46
N GLY A 154 -15.24 -1.73 9.56
CA GLY A 154 -14.43 -1.53 10.76
C GLY A 154 -15.09 -0.72 11.87
N ALA A 155 -16.29 -0.16 11.67
CA ALA A 155 -17.07 0.44 12.74
C ALA A 155 -17.55 -0.64 13.73
N GLN A 156 -17.24 -0.51 15.00
CA GLN A 156 -17.73 -1.40 16.05
C GLN A 156 -19.04 -0.86 16.61
N ILE A 157 -20.13 -1.56 16.35
CA ILE A 157 -21.51 -1.08 16.62
C ILE A 157 -22.19 -1.99 17.62
N LYS A 158 -22.95 -1.37 18.53
CA LYS A 158 -23.80 -2.04 19.51
C LYS A 158 -25.21 -1.43 19.50
N ILE A 159 -26.23 -2.26 19.64
CA ILE A 159 -27.62 -1.82 19.82
C ILE A 159 -28.04 -2.12 21.24
N TYR A 160 -28.56 -1.13 21.93
CA TYR A 160 -29.11 -1.25 23.28
C TYR A 160 -30.63 -1.04 23.26
N LYS A 161 -31.35 -1.68 24.18
CA LYS A 161 -32.79 -1.44 24.37
C LYS A 161 -32.95 -0.24 25.32
N GLY A 162 -33.77 0.73 24.91
CA GLY A 162 -33.96 1.97 25.65
C GLY A 162 -33.33 3.18 24.97
N ASP A 163 -33.31 4.30 25.68
CA ASP A 163 -32.83 5.61 25.18
C ASP A 163 -31.38 5.92 25.57
N LYS A 164 -30.63 4.93 26.09
CA LYS A 164 -29.23 5.02 26.49
C LYS A 164 -28.46 3.76 26.14
N ALA A 165 -27.16 3.92 25.88
CA ALA A 165 -26.23 2.81 25.66
C ALA A 165 -25.75 2.22 27.01
N GLU A 166 -26.67 1.63 27.78
CA GLU A 166 -26.40 1.06 29.11
C GLU A 166 -26.86 -0.40 29.22
N GLY A 167 -26.20 -1.19 30.04
CA GLY A 167 -26.55 -2.60 30.30
C GLY A 167 -26.00 -3.55 29.21
N THR A 168 -26.75 -4.62 28.93
CA THR A 168 -26.36 -5.62 27.92
C THR A 168 -26.86 -5.21 26.53
N ALA A 169 -25.94 -5.15 25.56
CA ALA A 169 -26.33 -4.89 24.19
C ALA A 169 -27.24 -6.02 23.65
N VAL A 170 -28.25 -5.65 22.90
CA VAL A 170 -29.14 -6.59 22.18
C VAL A 170 -28.37 -7.30 21.08
N GLU A 171 -27.47 -6.56 20.42
CA GLU A 171 -26.61 -7.07 19.34
C GLU A 171 -25.33 -6.23 19.29
N SER A 172 -24.25 -6.86 18.81
CA SER A 172 -23.00 -6.16 18.50
C SER A 172 -22.34 -6.77 17.27
N TRP A 173 -21.77 -5.92 16.41
CA TRP A 173 -21.06 -6.36 15.20
C TRP A 173 -20.02 -5.32 14.78
N THR A 174 -19.14 -5.75 13.88
CA THR A 174 -18.26 -4.84 13.13
C THR A 174 -18.81 -4.65 11.72
N SER A 175 -18.89 -3.41 11.23
CA SER A 175 -19.35 -3.13 9.87
C SER A 175 -18.40 -3.72 8.81
N GLU A 176 -18.96 -4.09 7.66
CA GLU A 176 -18.22 -4.64 6.52
C GLU A 176 -18.44 -3.76 5.28
N ALA A 177 -17.38 -3.63 4.45
CA ALA A 177 -17.49 -2.86 3.20
C ALA A 177 -18.55 -3.46 2.26
N GLY A 178 -19.40 -2.60 1.72
CA GLY A 178 -20.45 -2.99 0.78
C GLY A 178 -21.59 -3.83 1.37
N LYS A 179 -21.72 -3.94 2.72
CA LYS A 179 -22.75 -4.72 3.38
C LYS A 179 -23.45 -3.97 4.50
N SER A 180 -24.77 -3.99 4.49
CA SER A 180 -25.63 -3.60 5.61
C SER A 180 -25.84 -4.76 6.59
N LYS A 181 -26.30 -4.48 7.80
CA LYS A 181 -26.63 -5.47 8.84
C LYS A 181 -28.14 -5.52 9.08
N ASP A 182 -28.71 -6.71 9.00
CA ASP A 182 -30.11 -6.96 9.35
C ASP A 182 -30.25 -7.49 10.78
N LEU A 183 -31.15 -6.90 11.56
CA LEU A 183 -31.52 -7.36 12.90
C LEU A 183 -33.03 -7.51 13.02
N ASN A 184 -33.50 -8.48 13.81
CA ASN A 184 -34.89 -8.60 14.17
C ASN A 184 -35.11 -7.93 15.54
N LEU A 185 -35.77 -6.77 15.54
CA LEU A 185 -36.05 -5.99 16.75
C LEU A 185 -37.55 -5.90 17.01
N ALA A 186 -37.97 -6.18 18.23
CA ALA A 186 -39.35 -5.95 18.67
C ALA A 186 -39.69 -4.45 18.65
N PRO A 187 -40.95 -4.06 18.48
CA PRO A 187 -41.35 -2.66 18.63
C PRO A 187 -40.88 -2.06 19.94
N GLY A 188 -40.35 -0.84 19.90
CA GLY A 188 -39.79 -0.20 21.10
C GLY A 188 -38.70 0.81 20.76
N THR A 189 -38.13 1.38 21.83
CA THR A 189 -37.02 2.35 21.72
C THR A 189 -35.69 1.65 21.88
N TYR A 190 -34.72 2.06 21.04
CA TYR A 190 -33.35 1.51 21.01
C TYR A 190 -32.33 2.62 20.84
N THR A 191 -31.10 2.34 21.25
CA THR A 191 -29.96 3.22 21.07
C THR A 191 -28.90 2.51 20.20
N PHE A 192 -28.55 3.15 19.08
CA PHE A 192 -27.38 2.82 18.26
C PHE A 192 -26.16 3.48 18.90
N HIS A 193 -25.19 2.67 19.29
CA HIS A 193 -23.93 3.09 19.87
C HIS A 193 -22.77 2.63 19.00
N GLU A 194 -21.90 3.54 18.64
CA GLU A 194 -20.63 3.21 18.01
C GLU A 194 -19.55 3.15 19.07
N GLU A 195 -19.03 1.96 19.36
CA GLU A 195 -17.93 1.76 20.32
C GLU A 195 -16.63 2.37 19.79
N ALA A 196 -16.32 2.09 18.51
CA ALA A 196 -15.15 2.61 17.80
C ALA A 196 -15.48 2.87 16.33
N ALA A 197 -15.09 4.03 15.84
CA ALA A 197 -15.14 4.35 14.42
C ALA A 197 -13.95 3.69 13.67
N PRO A 198 -14.07 3.45 12.35
CA PRO A 198 -12.93 3.04 11.52
C PRO A 198 -11.86 4.14 11.48
N THR A 199 -10.62 3.73 11.19
CA THR A 199 -9.54 4.70 10.94
C THR A 199 -9.93 5.67 9.83
N GLY A 200 -9.79 6.96 10.08
CA GLY A 200 -10.14 8.01 9.11
C GLY A 200 -11.50 8.64 9.32
N TYR A 201 -12.28 8.13 10.25
CA TYR A 201 -13.63 8.61 10.49
C TYR A 201 -13.84 9.08 11.94
N LEU A 202 -14.73 10.06 12.10
CA LEU A 202 -15.18 10.51 13.40
C LEU A 202 -16.18 9.52 13.98
N LYS A 203 -16.03 9.23 15.27
CA LYS A 203 -16.99 8.42 16.01
C LYS A 203 -18.36 9.12 16.05
N VAL A 204 -19.41 8.40 15.65
CA VAL A 204 -20.80 8.82 15.80
C VAL A 204 -21.21 8.72 17.28
N THR A 205 -21.88 9.75 17.79
CA THR A 205 -22.45 9.74 19.15
C THR A 205 -23.75 8.93 19.17
N ASP A 206 -24.24 8.59 20.37
CA ASP A 206 -25.41 7.73 20.54
C ASP A 206 -26.66 8.27 19.85
N ILE A 207 -27.27 7.46 18.98
CA ILE A 207 -28.48 7.79 18.24
C ILE A 207 -29.64 6.97 18.80
N THR A 208 -30.71 7.63 19.23
CA THR A 208 -31.90 6.94 19.71
C THR A 208 -32.96 6.86 18.59
N PHE A 209 -33.53 5.68 18.41
CA PHE A 209 -34.57 5.42 17.42
C PHE A 209 -35.69 4.56 17.99
N LYS A 210 -36.86 4.65 17.39
CA LYS A 210 -38.04 3.84 17.72
C LYS A 210 -38.33 2.90 16.53
N VAL A 211 -38.50 1.63 16.86
CA VAL A 211 -39.09 0.63 15.96
C VAL A 211 -40.60 0.64 16.19
N ASN A 212 -41.34 0.93 15.13
CA ASN A 212 -42.81 0.94 15.17
C ASN A 212 -43.35 -0.49 14.97
N TYR A 213 -44.60 -0.71 15.31
CA TYR A 213 -45.28 -2.01 15.17
C TYR A 213 -45.37 -2.48 13.72
N ASP A 214 -45.45 -1.54 12.77
CA ASP A 214 -45.45 -1.83 11.33
C ASP A 214 -44.07 -2.15 10.75
N GLY A 215 -43.01 -2.09 11.59
CA GLY A 215 -41.63 -2.32 11.19
C GLY A 215 -40.90 -1.10 10.63
N THR A 216 -41.56 0.06 10.56
CA THR A 216 -40.88 1.30 10.22
C THR A 216 -40.02 1.78 11.38
N VAL A 217 -38.97 2.53 11.08
CA VAL A 217 -38.10 3.13 12.10
C VAL A 217 -38.16 4.65 12.04
N LYS A 218 -38.06 5.27 13.22
CA LYS A 218 -38.01 6.72 13.36
C LYS A 218 -36.89 7.10 14.33
N VAL A 219 -35.93 7.93 13.88
CA VAL A 219 -34.94 8.55 14.76
C VAL A 219 -35.66 9.55 15.68
N THR A 220 -35.44 9.39 16.97
CA THR A 220 -36.02 10.26 18.01
C THR A 220 -34.99 11.21 18.60
N ASN A 221 -33.71 10.86 18.56
CA ASN A 221 -32.60 11.70 18.97
C ASN A 221 -31.36 11.36 18.10
N VAL A 222 -30.75 12.35 17.47
CA VAL A 222 -29.53 12.19 16.64
C VAL A 222 -28.25 12.16 17.49
N GLY A 223 -28.36 12.23 18.81
CA GLY A 223 -27.21 12.24 19.71
C GLY A 223 -26.65 13.64 19.98
N THR A 224 -25.50 13.67 20.65
CA THR A 224 -24.72 14.88 20.86
C THR A 224 -23.86 15.19 19.64
N LYS A 225 -23.30 16.38 19.58
CA LYS A 225 -22.36 16.77 18.53
C LYS A 225 -21.11 15.88 18.55
N ASP A 226 -20.58 15.63 17.35
CA ASP A 226 -19.32 14.89 17.16
C ASP A 226 -18.10 15.72 17.64
N ALA A 227 -16.89 15.17 17.50
CA ALA A 227 -15.66 15.81 17.93
C ALA A 227 -15.32 17.13 17.18
N LYS A 228 -15.95 17.38 16.03
CA LYS A 228 -15.86 18.64 15.29
C LYS A 228 -16.97 19.63 15.65
N GLY A 229 -17.89 19.27 16.57
CA GLY A 229 -19.02 20.10 16.96
C GLY A 229 -20.18 20.08 15.97
N GLU A 230 -20.30 19.06 15.15
CA GLU A 230 -21.35 18.88 14.15
C GLU A 230 -22.33 17.77 14.57
N ASP A 231 -23.58 17.88 14.13
CA ASP A 231 -24.59 16.86 14.41
C ASP A 231 -24.32 15.58 13.61
N ASN A 232 -24.67 14.42 14.17
CA ASN A 232 -24.63 13.16 13.42
C ASN A 232 -25.55 13.23 12.21
N THR A 233 -25.13 12.60 11.13
CA THR A 233 -25.96 12.45 9.94
C THR A 233 -26.59 11.07 9.93
N VAL A 234 -27.90 11.00 10.15
CA VAL A 234 -28.69 9.78 10.18
C VAL A 234 -30.00 9.96 9.43
N VAL A 235 -30.34 9.01 8.58
CA VAL A 235 -31.57 9.01 7.77
C VAL A 235 -32.28 7.67 7.94
N THR A 236 -33.61 7.71 8.00
CA THR A 236 -34.47 6.53 8.00
C THR A 236 -35.28 6.45 6.74
N ASP A 237 -35.44 5.23 6.20
CA ASP A 237 -36.28 4.93 5.04
C ASP A 237 -36.96 3.57 5.26
N GLY A 238 -38.26 3.62 5.57
CA GLY A 238 -39.03 2.42 5.97
C GLY A 238 -38.41 1.74 7.19
N SER A 239 -37.88 0.53 7.01
CA SER A 239 -37.20 -0.27 8.04
C SER A 239 -35.68 -0.09 8.07
N THR A 240 -35.13 0.85 7.32
CA THR A 240 -33.69 1.07 7.19
C THR A 240 -33.22 2.30 7.96
N ILE A 241 -32.12 2.18 8.69
CA ILE A 241 -31.38 3.27 9.35
C ILE A 241 -30.03 3.39 8.66
N LYS A 242 -29.74 4.54 8.05
CA LYS A 242 -28.45 4.88 7.45
C LYS A 242 -27.73 5.85 8.37
N VAL A 243 -26.57 5.45 8.90
CA VAL A 243 -25.70 6.26 9.77
C VAL A 243 -24.44 6.60 8.99
N THR A 244 -24.20 7.91 8.81
CA THR A 244 -23.06 8.40 8.02
C THR A 244 -21.91 8.80 8.92
N ASP A 245 -20.73 8.22 8.66
CA ASP A 245 -19.47 8.66 9.26
C ASP A 245 -18.86 9.81 8.46
N LYS A 246 -18.36 10.80 9.18
CA LYS A 246 -17.64 11.95 8.64
C LYS A 246 -16.14 11.71 8.76
N ASP A 247 -15.37 12.25 7.82
CA ASP A 247 -13.92 12.14 7.84
C ASP A 247 -13.32 12.90 9.03
N ASP A 248 -12.29 12.33 9.67
CA ASP A 248 -11.62 12.94 10.82
C ASP A 248 -10.57 13.99 10.43
N ASP A 249 -10.09 13.98 9.18
CA ASP A 249 -9.07 14.87 8.60
C ASP A 249 -7.71 14.82 9.35
N LEU A 250 -7.50 13.83 10.22
CA LEU A 250 -6.25 13.71 10.94
C LEU A 250 -5.11 13.26 10.01
N PRO A 251 -3.89 13.75 10.23
CA PRO A 251 -2.73 13.30 9.47
C PRO A 251 -2.48 11.80 9.60
N ARG A 252 -2.20 11.15 8.49
CA ARG A 252 -1.85 9.72 8.39
C ARG A 252 -0.36 9.55 8.14
N LYS A 253 0.23 8.53 8.73
CA LYS A 253 1.63 8.17 8.51
C LYS A 253 1.78 7.52 7.14
N ILE A 254 2.48 8.20 6.23
CA ILE A 254 2.77 7.74 4.88
C ILE A 254 4.26 7.45 4.75
N THR A 255 4.59 6.31 4.17
CA THR A 255 5.97 5.89 3.90
C THR A 255 6.32 6.11 2.44
N PHE A 256 7.42 6.81 2.20
CA PHE A 256 8.00 7.05 0.88
C PHE A 256 9.26 6.19 0.70
N SER A 257 9.27 5.36 -0.31
CA SER A 257 10.37 4.47 -0.67
C SER A 257 10.93 4.90 -2.02
N LYS A 258 12.22 5.25 -2.08
CA LYS A 258 12.92 5.66 -3.29
C LYS A 258 13.92 4.57 -3.68
N VAL A 259 13.64 3.80 -4.71
CA VAL A 259 14.37 2.56 -5.02
C VAL A 259 14.96 2.54 -6.42
N SER A 260 16.02 1.75 -6.61
CA SER A 260 16.54 1.36 -7.92
C SER A 260 15.62 0.35 -8.61
N LEU A 261 15.89 0.02 -9.88
CA LEU A 261 15.22 -1.06 -10.61
C LEU A 261 15.31 -2.44 -9.89
N GLY A 262 16.35 -2.64 -9.09
CA GLY A 262 16.53 -3.84 -8.25
C GLY A 262 15.73 -3.82 -6.95
N GLY A 263 14.96 -2.78 -6.67
CA GLY A 263 14.14 -2.65 -5.46
C GLY A 263 14.89 -2.25 -4.19
N THR A 264 16.16 -1.82 -4.31
CA THR A 264 16.98 -1.36 -3.18
C THR A 264 16.85 0.14 -3.01
N GLU A 265 16.64 0.61 -1.78
CA GLU A 265 16.61 2.04 -1.44
C GLU A 265 17.92 2.73 -1.83
N ILE A 266 17.80 3.84 -2.58
CA ILE A 266 18.91 4.62 -3.11
C ILE A 266 19.12 5.92 -2.34
N ALA A 267 20.38 6.37 -2.25
CA ALA A 267 20.75 7.62 -1.61
C ALA A 267 20.92 8.75 -2.63
N GLY A 268 20.68 9.99 -2.21
CA GLY A 268 21.04 11.19 -2.95
C GLY A 268 19.93 11.82 -3.81
N ALA A 269 18.76 11.19 -3.92
CA ALA A 269 17.59 11.83 -4.55
C ALA A 269 17.10 12.99 -3.68
N GLN A 270 16.99 14.19 -4.24
CA GLN A 270 16.42 15.35 -3.56
C GLN A 270 14.91 15.39 -3.85
N ILE A 271 14.11 15.18 -2.81
CA ILE A 271 12.66 14.98 -2.92
C ILE A 271 11.92 16.08 -2.17
N LYS A 272 10.82 16.55 -2.75
CA LYS A 272 9.87 17.49 -2.15
C LYS A 272 8.45 16.96 -2.29
N ILE A 273 7.63 17.19 -1.29
CA ILE A 273 6.19 16.93 -1.32
C ILE A 273 5.44 18.24 -1.30
N PHE A 274 4.55 18.44 -2.24
CA PHE A 274 3.68 19.61 -2.34
C PHE A 274 2.23 19.19 -2.09
N LYS A 275 1.43 20.10 -1.55
CA LYS A 275 -0.02 19.92 -1.43
C LYS A 275 -0.67 20.33 -2.74
N GLY A 276 -1.57 19.48 -3.28
CA GLY A 276 -2.22 19.71 -4.57
C GLY A 276 -1.65 18.80 -5.67
N ASP A 277 -2.06 19.09 -6.90
CA ASP A 277 -1.73 18.31 -8.10
C ASP A 277 -0.55 18.88 -8.90
N LYS A 278 0.18 19.84 -8.34
CA LYS A 278 1.36 20.49 -8.93
C LYS A 278 2.44 20.77 -7.91
N ALA A 279 3.68 20.75 -8.36
CA ALA A 279 4.86 21.14 -7.57
C ALA A 279 5.03 22.67 -7.57
N GLU A 280 4.05 23.38 -7.00
CA GLU A 280 4.02 24.84 -6.89
C GLU A 280 3.96 25.24 -5.40
N ASP A 281 4.25 26.49 -5.08
CA ASP A 281 4.22 27.04 -3.72
C ASP A 281 5.29 26.46 -2.78
N THR A 282 4.98 26.44 -1.49
CA THR A 282 5.89 25.93 -0.44
C THR A 282 5.72 24.42 -0.27
N ALA A 283 6.80 23.67 -0.39
CA ALA A 283 6.79 22.25 -0.12
C ALA A 283 6.36 21.96 1.33
N VAL A 284 5.51 20.96 1.51
CA VAL A 284 5.09 20.44 2.83
C VAL A 284 6.29 19.83 3.55
N GLU A 285 7.16 19.16 2.82
CA GLU A 285 8.37 18.52 3.31
C GLU A 285 9.41 18.43 2.19
N SER A 286 10.69 18.43 2.56
CA SER A 286 11.80 18.16 1.63
C SER A 286 12.90 17.35 2.35
N TRP A 287 13.49 16.39 1.64
CA TRP A 287 14.59 15.58 2.16
C TRP A 287 15.47 15.04 1.04
N THR A 288 16.62 14.52 1.42
CA THR A 288 17.47 13.72 0.53
C THR A 288 17.32 12.24 0.91
N SER A 289 17.12 11.36 -0.06
CA SER A 289 17.00 9.92 0.18
C SER A 289 18.32 9.34 0.72
N GLU A 290 18.19 8.28 1.54
CA GLU A 290 19.32 7.57 2.14
C GLU A 290 19.30 6.09 1.73
N ALA A 291 20.47 5.50 1.54
CA ALA A 291 20.57 4.08 1.20
C ALA A 291 19.97 3.19 2.32
N GLY A 292 19.12 2.25 1.93
CA GLY A 292 18.49 1.30 2.84
C GLY A 292 17.43 1.90 3.78
N LYS A 293 16.98 3.14 3.55
CA LYS A 293 15.98 3.81 4.40
C LYS A 293 14.86 4.45 3.59
N SER A 294 13.63 4.18 3.98
CA SER A 294 12.45 4.92 3.56
C SER A 294 12.22 6.17 4.43
N LYS A 295 11.43 7.13 3.95
CA LYS A 295 11.03 8.35 4.68
C LYS A 295 9.57 8.24 5.12
N GLU A 296 9.29 8.54 6.38
CA GLU A 296 7.93 8.60 6.92
C GLU A 296 7.49 10.05 7.13
N LEU A 297 6.29 10.40 6.66
CA LEU A 297 5.66 11.71 6.83
C LEU A 297 4.24 11.55 7.36
N ASN A 298 3.79 12.50 8.16
CA ASN A 298 2.39 12.60 8.57
C ASN A 298 1.66 13.59 7.64
N LEU A 299 0.81 13.08 6.74
CA LEU A 299 0.05 13.86 5.77
C LEU A 299 -1.45 13.75 6.04
N ALA A 300 -2.15 14.89 6.06
CA ALA A 300 -3.62 14.90 6.13
C ALA A 300 -4.23 14.28 4.86
N PRO A 301 -5.45 13.72 4.91
CA PRO A 301 -6.14 13.29 3.70
C PRO A 301 -6.20 14.40 2.66
N GLY A 302 -5.95 14.04 1.40
CA GLY A 302 -5.92 15.02 0.31
C GLY A 302 -4.98 14.64 -0.82
N THR A 303 -4.88 15.52 -1.82
CA THR A 303 -4.02 15.35 -2.99
C THR A 303 -2.66 15.98 -2.75
N TYR A 304 -1.61 15.30 -3.20
CA TYR A 304 -0.22 15.72 -3.08
C TYR A 304 0.56 15.41 -4.34
N THR A 305 1.64 16.16 -4.55
CA THR A 305 2.61 15.93 -5.61
C THR A 305 3.96 15.55 -5.04
N PHE A 306 4.48 14.40 -5.46
CA PHE A 306 5.86 13.98 -5.26
C PHE A 306 6.70 14.58 -6.38
N HIS A 307 7.65 15.43 -6.03
CA HIS A 307 8.58 16.09 -6.92
C HIS A 307 10.01 15.66 -6.61
N GLU A 308 10.73 15.23 -7.60
CA GLU A 308 12.16 15.01 -7.49
C GLU A 308 12.90 16.22 -8.04
N GLU A 309 13.54 17.00 -7.18
CA GLU A 309 14.36 18.17 -7.58
C GLU A 309 15.60 17.72 -8.35
N ALA A 310 16.28 16.69 -7.85
CA ALA A 310 17.47 16.12 -8.46
C ALA A 310 17.55 14.62 -8.20
N ALA A 311 17.80 13.84 -9.25
CA ALA A 311 18.11 12.42 -9.14
C ALA A 311 19.57 12.19 -8.70
N PRO A 312 19.89 11.06 -8.07
CA PRO A 312 21.27 10.67 -7.80
C PRO A 312 22.06 10.44 -9.10
N THR A 313 23.38 10.55 -9.01
CA THR A 313 24.25 10.20 -10.14
C THR A 313 23.99 8.77 -10.58
N GLY A 314 23.74 8.57 -11.88
CA GLY A 314 23.46 7.26 -12.46
C GLY A 314 22.00 6.97 -12.71
N TYR A 315 21.12 7.86 -12.29
CA TYR A 315 19.68 7.66 -12.41
C TYR A 315 19.01 8.80 -13.18
N LEU A 316 17.91 8.44 -13.85
CA LEU A 316 17.02 9.40 -14.50
C LEU A 316 16.14 10.09 -13.46
N LYS A 317 15.99 11.40 -13.59
CA LYS A 317 15.05 12.16 -12.79
C LYS A 317 13.61 11.71 -13.06
N VAL A 318 12.87 11.41 -12.00
CA VAL A 318 11.44 11.13 -12.04
C VAL A 318 10.67 12.44 -12.23
N THR A 319 9.68 12.46 -13.13
CA THR A 319 8.77 13.60 -13.30
C THR A 319 7.72 13.63 -12.19
N ASP A 320 6.99 14.72 -12.06
CA ASP A 320 6.04 14.93 -10.97
C ASP A 320 4.94 13.84 -10.94
N ILE A 321 4.79 13.19 -9.79
CA ILE A 321 3.79 12.15 -9.55
C ILE A 321 2.72 12.71 -8.61
N THR A 322 1.45 12.64 -9.02
CA THR A 322 0.33 13.03 -8.16
C THR A 322 -0.28 11.81 -7.47
N PHE A 323 -0.50 11.93 -6.18
CA PHE A 323 -1.11 10.88 -5.37
C PHE A 323 -2.12 11.45 -4.37
N GLN A 324 -3.08 10.63 -3.96
CA GLN A 324 -4.06 10.94 -2.95
C GLN A 324 -3.79 10.15 -1.67
N VAL A 325 -3.75 10.83 -0.54
CA VAL A 325 -3.82 10.23 0.80
C VAL A 325 -5.29 10.14 1.18
N LYS A 326 -5.79 8.94 1.39
CA LYS A 326 -7.18 8.68 1.80
C LYS A 326 -7.36 8.83 3.30
N THR A 327 -8.60 8.94 3.76
CA THR A 327 -8.96 9.09 5.17
C THR A 327 -8.52 7.89 6.01
N ASP A 328 -8.53 6.68 5.43
CA ASP A 328 -8.04 5.45 6.06
C ASP A 328 -6.50 5.34 6.12
N GLY A 329 -5.78 6.31 5.53
CA GLY A 329 -4.31 6.33 5.47
C GLY A 329 -3.72 5.56 4.29
N THR A 330 -4.52 5.00 3.42
CA THR A 330 -4.00 4.40 2.18
C THR A 330 -3.64 5.47 1.15
N VAL A 331 -2.70 5.14 0.27
CA VAL A 331 -2.26 6.01 -0.82
C VAL A 331 -2.75 5.46 -2.16
N GLU A 332 -3.19 6.35 -3.03
CA GLU A 332 -3.53 6.03 -4.42
C GLU A 332 -2.78 6.97 -5.38
N VAL A 333 -2.07 6.42 -6.36
CA VAL A 333 -1.46 7.20 -7.43
C VAL A 333 -2.54 7.63 -8.41
N THR A 334 -2.73 8.94 -8.56
CA THR A 334 -3.75 9.51 -9.46
C THR A 334 -3.16 9.95 -10.80
N ASN A 335 -1.86 10.26 -10.83
CA ASN A 335 -1.13 10.57 -12.06
C ASN A 335 0.35 10.15 -11.90
N VAL A 336 0.85 9.35 -12.80
CA VAL A 336 2.25 8.88 -12.83
C VAL A 336 3.24 9.93 -13.35
N GLY A 337 2.75 11.10 -13.74
CA GLY A 337 3.56 12.17 -14.30
C GLY A 337 3.80 12.07 -15.80
N GLU A 338 4.62 12.98 -16.30
CA GLU A 338 5.07 12.98 -17.70
C GLU A 338 6.13 11.89 -17.92
N LYS A 339 6.37 11.58 -19.17
CA LYS A 339 7.45 10.66 -19.55
C LYS A 339 8.81 11.23 -19.19
N ASP A 340 9.73 10.34 -18.76
CA ASP A 340 11.12 10.69 -18.48
C ASP A 340 11.88 11.13 -19.75
N SER A 341 13.15 11.50 -19.61
CA SER A 341 13.99 11.96 -20.73
C SER A 341 14.26 10.88 -21.79
N LYS A 342 13.95 9.61 -21.50
CA LYS A 342 13.99 8.49 -22.47
C LYS A 342 12.64 8.21 -23.12
N GLY A 343 11.58 8.97 -22.76
CA GLY A 343 10.22 8.79 -23.27
C GLY A 343 9.45 7.64 -22.61
N GLU A 344 9.85 7.20 -21.43
CA GLU A 344 9.22 6.12 -20.67
C GLU A 344 8.45 6.66 -19.45
N ASP A 345 7.36 5.98 -19.08
CA ASP A 345 6.57 6.34 -17.91
C ASP A 345 7.36 6.10 -16.61
N ASN A 346 7.10 6.94 -15.60
CA ASN A 346 7.61 6.69 -14.24
C ASN A 346 7.13 5.35 -13.71
N ARG A 347 7.97 4.70 -12.91
CA ARG A 347 7.60 3.49 -12.18
C ARG A 347 7.26 3.87 -10.74
N VAL A 348 5.97 3.88 -10.44
CA VAL A 348 5.45 4.20 -9.10
C VAL A 348 4.39 3.19 -8.70
N VAL A 349 4.42 2.75 -7.45
CA VAL A 349 3.47 1.81 -6.87
C VAL A 349 3.01 2.33 -5.51
N ALA A 350 1.69 2.35 -5.31
CA ALA A 350 1.07 2.56 -4.02
C ALA A 350 0.61 1.22 -3.43
N ASN A 351 1.01 0.92 -2.19
CA ASN A 351 0.60 -0.28 -1.47
C ASN A 351 0.29 0.09 0.00
N GLY A 352 -1.01 0.10 0.34
CA GLY A 352 -1.47 0.59 1.64
C GLY A 352 -1.03 2.04 1.87
N ALA A 353 -0.28 2.30 2.93
CA ALA A 353 0.26 3.61 3.28
C ALA A 353 1.64 3.91 2.67
N THR A 354 2.13 3.09 1.73
CA THR A 354 3.47 3.23 1.14
C THR A 354 3.39 3.64 -0.32
N LEU A 355 4.14 4.69 -0.68
CA LEU A 355 4.41 5.09 -2.06
C LEU A 355 5.85 4.74 -2.42
N THR A 356 6.04 3.80 -3.34
CA THR A 356 7.34 3.38 -3.85
C THR A 356 7.58 4.02 -5.22
N VAL A 357 8.64 4.80 -5.34
CA VAL A 357 9.06 5.45 -6.59
C VAL A 357 10.40 4.85 -7.02
N THR A 358 10.43 4.30 -8.23
CA THR A 358 11.61 3.61 -8.78
C THR A 358 12.35 4.50 -9.75
N ASP A 359 13.64 4.72 -9.50
CA ASP A 359 14.54 5.37 -10.44
C ASP A 359 15.08 4.37 -11.46
N LYS A 360 15.14 4.80 -12.71
CA LYS A 360 15.74 4.07 -13.81
C LYS A 360 17.16 4.54 -14.03
N ASP A 361 18.02 3.65 -14.49
CA ASP A 361 19.40 3.97 -14.82
C ASP A 361 19.47 4.95 -16.00
N ASP A 362 20.36 5.93 -15.92
CA ASP A 362 20.56 6.92 -16.98
C ASP A 362 21.45 6.39 -18.13
N ASP A 363 22.21 5.31 -17.88
CA ASP A 363 23.15 4.66 -18.82
C ASP A 363 24.25 5.59 -19.36
N LEU A 364 24.42 6.75 -18.73
CA LEU A 364 25.45 7.70 -19.17
C LEU A 364 26.86 7.20 -18.84
N PRO A 365 27.86 7.44 -19.72
CA PRO A 365 29.23 7.09 -19.43
C PRO A 365 29.79 7.79 -18.17
N ARG A 366 30.50 7.02 -17.35
CA ARG A 366 31.16 7.47 -16.12
C ARG A 366 32.66 7.58 -16.33
N LYS A 367 33.29 8.57 -15.73
CA LYS A 367 34.74 8.76 -15.74
C LYS A 367 35.40 7.72 -14.84
N ILE A 368 36.17 6.81 -15.45
CA ILE A 368 36.90 5.75 -14.76
C ILE A 368 38.39 6.00 -14.92
N THR A 369 39.14 5.89 -13.84
CA THR A 369 40.59 6.09 -13.80
C THR A 369 41.30 4.75 -13.72
N PHE A 370 42.27 4.52 -14.60
CA PHE A 370 43.14 3.34 -14.60
C PHE A 370 44.55 3.75 -14.20
N SER A 371 45.06 3.12 -13.16
CA SER A 371 46.40 3.31 -12.63
C SER A 371 47.21 2.04 -12.81
N LYS A 372 48.33 2.10 -13.55
CA LYS A 372 49.21 0.98 -13.79
C LYS A 372 50.52 1.19 -13.04
N VAL A 373 50.73 0.45 -11.94
CA VAL A 373 51.78 0.73 -10.97
C VAL A 373 52.75 -0.44 -10.77
N SER A 374 53.97 -0.16 -10.35
CA SER A 374 54.91 -1.13 -9.81
C SER A 374 54.52 -1.59 -8.38
N LEU A 375 55.20 -2.59 -7.85
CA LEU A 375 55.05 -3.01 -6.44
C LEU A 375 55.28 -1.91 -5.44
N GLY A 376 56.07 -0.89 -5.79
CA GLY A 376 56.29 0.34 -5.00
C GLY A 376 55.18 1.38 -5.10
N GLY A 377 54.10 1.11 -5.89
CA GLY A 377 52.96 2.03 -6.06
C GLY A 377 53.24 3.21 -7.02
N THR A 378 54.34 3.19 -7.77
CA THR A 378 54.67 4.25 -8.75
C THR A 378 54.14 3.86 -10.13
N GLU A 379 53.47 4.80 -10.82
CA GLU A 379 53.00 4.63 -12.19
C GLU A 379 54.16 4.25 -13.13
N ILE A 380 53.99 3.15 -13.91
CA ILE A 380 55.01 2.62 -14.83
C ILE A 380 54.66 2.91 -16.29
N ALA A 381 55.69 3.10 -17.12
CA ALA A 381 55.54 3.33 -18.54
C ALA A 381 55.70 2.02 -19.32
N GLY A 382 55.06 1.94 -20.48
CA GLY A 382 55.35 0.92 -21.50
C GLY A 382 54.42 -0.29 -21.50
N ALA A 383 53.48 -0.40 -20.53
CA ALA A 383 52.43 -1.41 -20.60
C ALA A 383 51.44 -1.10 -21.72
N GLN A 384 51.22 -2.04 -22.62
CA GLN A 384 50.20 -1.92 -23.67
C GLN A 384 48.89 -2.49 -23.18
N ILE A 385 47.88 -1.61 -23.02
CA ILE A 385 46.61 -1.93 -22.37
C ILE A 385 45.46 -1.75 -23.33
N LYS A 386 44.48 -2.65 -23.26
CA LYS A 386 43.22 -2.59 -23.98
C LYS A 386 42.05 -2.83 -23.03
N ILE A 387 40.96 -2.13 -23.25
CA ILE A 387 39.69 -2.36 -22.53
C ILE A 387 38.69 -2.94 -23.53
N TYR A 388 38.05 -4.04 -23.15
CA TYR A 388 37.00 -4.68 -23.93
C TYR A 388 35.67 -4.61 -23.19
N LYS A 389 34.56 -4.54 -23.90
CA LYS A 389 33.22 -4.65 -23.32
C LYS A 389 32.88 -6.13 -23.15
N GLY A 390 32.41 -6.50 -21.97
CA GLY A 390 32.10 -7.89 -21.60
C GLY A 390 33.14 -8.51 -20.65
N ASP A 391 33.03 -9.80 -20.44
CA ASP A 391 33.83 -10.59 -19.50
C ASP A 391 35.06 -11.29 -20.14
N LYS A 392 35.34 -10.94 -21.41
CA LYS A 392 36.47 -11.49 -22.20
C LYS A 392 37.12 -10.42 -23.05
N ALA A 393 38.43 -10.58 -23.29
CA ALA A 393 39.20 -9.74 -24.19
C ALA A 393 39.00 -10.19 -25.66
N GLU A 394 37.78 -10.06 -26.18
CA GLU A 394 37.41 -10.49 -27.53
C GLU A 394 36.77 -9.33 -28.34
N GLY A 395 36.89 -9.35 -29.63
CA GLY A 395 36.30 -8.35 -30.56
C GLY A 395 37.10 -7.05 -30.64
N THR A 396 36.39 -5.92 -30.78
CA THR A 396 37.01 -4.59 -30.87
C THR A 396 37.17 -3.98 -29.48
N ALA A 397 38.40 -3.59 -29.15
CA ALA A 397 38.66 -2.87 -27.92
C ALA A 397 37.91 -1.53 -27.89
N VAL A 398 37.34 -1.19 -26.75
CA VAL A 398 36.70 0.11 -26.49
C VAL A 398 37.76 1.23 -26.51
N GLU A 399 38.93 0.93 -25.95
CA GLU A 399 40.08 1.83 -25.88
C GLU A 399 41.37 1.02 -25.84
N SER A 400 42.46 1.60 -26.35
CA SER A 400 43.80 1.05 -26.18
C SER A 400 44.83 2.17 -26.01
N TRP A 401 45.79 1.96 -25.10
CA TRP A 401 46.85 2.93 -24.82
C TRP A 401 48.12 2.24 -24.33
N THR A 402 49.19 2.99 -24.32
CA THR A 402 50.43 2.61 -23.63
C THR A 402 50.54 3.42 -22.34
N SER A 403 50.86 2.77 -21.22
CA SER A 403 51.01 3.46 -19.91
C SER A 403 52.22 4.43 -19.94
N GLU A 404 52.14 5.50 -19.18
CA GLU A 404 53.17 6.51 -19.06
C GLU A 404 53.58 6.63 -17.57
N ALA A 405 54.89 6.89 -17.35
CA ALA A 405 55.39 7.09 -16.00
C ALA A 405 54.74 8.30 -15.30
N GLY A 406 54.26 8.10 -14.09
CA GLY A 406 53.67 9.16 -13.27
C GLY A 406 52.27 9.62 -13.77
N LYS A 407 51.60 8.89 -14.67
CA LYS A 407 50.29 9.24 -15.19
C LYS A 407 49.30 8.06 -15.19
N SER A 408 48.12 8.30 -14.65
CA SER A 408 46.97 7.43 -14.83
C SER A 408 46.21 7.74 -16.15
N LYS A 409 45.39 6.81 -16.61
CA LYS A 409 44.51 6.97 -17.79
C LYS A 409 43.07 7.13 -17.37
N GLU A 410 42.38 8.14 -17.89
CA GLU A 410 40.95 8.36 -17.69
C GLU A 410 40.16 7.97 -18.94
N LEU A 411 39.07 7.19 -18.75
CA LEU A 411 38.14 6.79 -19.78
C LEU A 411 36.70 7.07 -19.36
N ASN A 412 35.83 7.40 -20.30
CA ASN A 412 34.38 7.47 -20.08
C ASN A 412 33.76 6.16 -20.51
N LEU A 413 33.34 5.34 -19.54
CA LEU A 413 32.72 4.02 -19.77
C LEU A 413 31.26 4.03 -19.28
N ALA A 414 30.34 3.55 -20.12
CA ALA A 414 28.95 3.34 -19.71
C ALA A 414 28.88 2.25 -18.64
N PRO A 415 27.85 2.26 -17.77
CA PRO A 415 27.63 1.16 -16.84
C PRO A 415 27.61 -0.21 -17.54
N GLY A 416 28.27 -1.20 -16.94
CA GLY A 416 28.38 -2.51 -17.54
C GLY A 416 29.66 -3.25 -17.17
N THR A 417 29.84 -4.45 -17.74
CA THR A 417 31.01 -5.30 -17.51
C THR A 417 32.06 -5.05 -18.58
N TYR A 418 33.32 -5.00 -18.16
CA TYR A 418 34.48 -4.77 -19.01
C TYR A 418 35.62 -5.66 -18.60
N THR A 419 36.53 -5.92 -19.55
CA THR A 419 37.77 -6.64 -19.36
C THR A 419 38.97 -5.75 -19.60
N PHE A 420 39.86 -5.61 -18.62
CA PHE A 420 41.19 -5.04 -18.72
C PHE A 420 42.13 -6.10 -19.22
N HIS A 421 42.72 -5.89 -20.35
CA HIS A 421 43.68 -6.78 -21.02
C HIS A 421 45.01 -6.06 -21.18
N GLU A 422 46.07 -6.68 -20.69
CA GLU A 422 47.43 -6.22 -20.98
C GLU A 422 47.99 -7.01 -22.17
N GLU A 423 48.14 -6.36 -23.31
CA GLU A 423 48.72 -6.96 -24.51
C GLU A 423 50.21 -7.30 -24.30
N ALA A 424 50.96 -6.35 -23.72
CA ALA A 424 52.36 -6.49 -23.40
C ALA A 424 52.72 -5.73 -22.13
N ALA A 425 53.46 -6.40 -21.24
CA ALA A 425 54.04 -5.76 -20.07
C ALA A 425 55.32 -4.99 -20.42
N PRO A 426 55.71 -3.97 -19.66
CA PRO A 426 57.03 -3.31 -19.80
C PRO A 426 58.18 -4.28 -19.50
N THR A 427 59.34 -4.00 -20.03
CA THR A 427 60.56 -4.78 -19.71
C THR A 427 60.78 -4.76 -18.19
N GLY A 428 60.98 -5.92 -17.60
CA GLY A 428 61.20 -6.06 -16.15
C GLY A 428 59.95 -6.44 -15.36
N TYR A 429 58.83 -6.52 -15.99
CA TYR A 429 57.55 -6.83 -15.33
C TYR A 429 56.86 -8.05 -15.92
N LEU A 430 56.11 -8.75 -15.07
CA LEU A 430 55.24 -9.85 -15.49
C LEU A 430 53.97 -9.31 -16.11
N LYS A 431 53.54 -9.91 -17.22
CA LYS A 431 52.26 -9.60 -17.84
C LYS A 431 51.11 -9.96 -16.90
N VAL A 432 50.20 -9.01 -16.67
CA VAL A 432 48.93 -9.22 -15.97
C VAL A 432 47.97 -9.98 -16.88
N THR A 433 47.28 -10.99 -16.33
CA THR A 433 46.23 -11.72 -17.05
C THR A 433 44.93 -10.91 -17.03
N ASP A 434 43.95 -11.30 -17.84
CA ASP A 434 42.72 -10.54 -18.03
C ASP A 434 41.95 -10.36 -16.72
N ILE A 435 41.62 -9.10 -16.39
CA ILE A 435 40.87 -8.70 -15.21
C ILE A 435 39.48 -8.24 -15.64
N THR A 436 38.43 -8.83 -15.07
CA THR A 436 37.06 -8.40 -15.32
C THR A 436 36.58 -7.47 -14.20
N PHE A 437 35.94 -6.37 -14.60
CA PHE A 437 35.38 -5.38 -13.67
C PHE A 437 34.04 -4.88 -14.14
N GLN A 438 33.19 -4.41 -13.21
CA GLN A 438 31.92 -3.78 -13.46
C GLN A 438 31.99 -2.28 -13.18
N VAL A 439 31.54 -1.48 -14.14
CA VAL A 439 31.24 -0.04 -13.94
C VAL A 439 29.78 0.04 -13.51
N LYS A 440 29.54 0.58 -12.31
CA LYS A 440 28.18 0.78 -11.77
C LYS A 440 27.58 2.09 -12.27
N THR A 441 26.26 2.23 -12.14
CA THR A 441 25.52 3.43 -12.57
C THR A 441 25.97 4.68 -11.84
N ASP A 442 26.39 4.58 -10.58
CA ASP A 442 26.94 5.66 -9.77
C ASP A 442 28.39 6.05 -10.15
N GLY A 443 29.01 5.30 -11.08
CA GLY A 443 30.41 5.52 -11.50
C GLY A 443 31.46 4.84 -10.63
N THR A 444 31.06 4.08 -9.62
CA THR A 444 32.00 3.23 -8.88
C THR A 444 32.35 1.99 -9.70
N VAL A 445 33.52 1.41 -9.43
CA VAL A 445 33.97 0.19 -10.09
C VAL A 445 34.14 -0.94 -9.07
N GLU A 446 33.85 -2.15 -9.53
CA GLU A 446 34.04 -3.39 -8.76
C GLU A 446 34.78 -4.41 -9.60
N VAL A 447 35.88 -4.96 -9.08
CA VAL A 447 36.58 -6.06 -9.73
C VAL A 447 35.81 -7.36 -9.45
N THR A 448 35.31 -7.97 -10.52
CA THR A 448 34.49 -9.18 -10.45
C THR A 448 35.32 -10.46 -10.66
N ASN A 449 36.46 -10.34 -11.36
CA ASN A 449 37.41 -11.42 -11.57
C ASN A 449 38.82 -10.86 -11.69
N VAL A 450 39.75 -11.31 -10.86
CA VAL A 450 41.16 -10.89 -10.89
C VAL A 450 41.98 -11.55 -12.00
N GLY A 451 41.36 -12.41 -12.81
CA GLY A 451 42.02 -13.13 -13.88
C GLY A 451 42.67 -14.44 -13.46
N GLU A 452 43.36 -15.07 -14.42
CA GLU A 452 44.16 -16.26 -14.16
C GLU A 452 45.47 -15.91 -13.46
N LYS A 453 46.14 -16.88 -12.92
CA LYS A 453 47.45 -16.70 -12.29
C LYS A 453 48.51 -16.31 -13.32
N ASP A 454 49.44 -15.48 -12.89
CA ASP A 454 50.56 -15.04 -13.72
C ASP A 454 51.53 -16.21 -14.02
N SER A 455 52.57 -15.95 -14.81
CA SER A 455 53.56 -16.98 -15.19
C SER A 455 54.37 -17.55 -14.02
N LYS A 456 54.31 -16.93 -12.81
CA LYS A 456 54.88 -17.44 -11.55
C LYS A 456 53.86 -18.18 -10.69
N GLY A 457 52.59 -18.33 -11.16
CA GLY A 457 51.50 -19.00 -10.45
C GLY A 457 50.87 -18.16 -9.32
N GLU A 458 51.02 -16.85 -9.38
CA GLU A 458 50.47 -15.90 -8.41
C GLU A 458 49.30 -15.10 -8.99
N ASP A 459 48.34 -14.76 -8.12
CA ASP A 459 47.19 -13.92 -8.53
C ASP A 459 47.62 -12.51 -8.90
N ASN A 460 46.91 -11.90 -9.86
CA ASN A 460 47.06 -10.48 -10.17
C ASN A 460 46.78 -9.61 -8.92
N ARG A 461 47.49 -8.50 -8.81
CA ARG A 461 47.23 -7.49 -7.79
C ARG A 461 46.42 -6.36 -8.41
N VAL A 462 45.13 -6.33 -8.10
CA VAL A 462 44.22 -5.29 -8.57
C VAL A 462 43.33 -4.80 -7.42
N VAL A 463 43.11 -3.50 -7.36
CA VAL A 463 42.26 -2.85 -6.36
C VAL A 463 41.31 -1.89 -7.06
N ALA A 464 40.04 -1.95 -6.70
CA ALA A 464 39.04 -0.95 -7.06
C ALA A 464 38.80 -0.01 -5.86
N ASN A 465 38.87 1.29 -6.11
CA ASN A 465 38.61 2.33 -5.09
C ASN A 465 37.80 3.47 -5.73
N GLY A 466 36.50 3.54 -5.40
CA GLY A 466 35.56 4.47 -6.03
C GLY A 466 35.50 4.25 -7.55
N SER A 467 35.90 5.24 -8.33
CA SER A 467 35.97 5.18 -9.82
C SER A 467 37.36 4.78 -10.35
N THR A 468 38.28 4.32 -9.49
CA THR A 468 39.66 4.02 -9.87
C THR A 468 39.94 2.54 -9.79
N ILE A 469 40.59 2.00 -10.84
CA ILE A 469 41.17 0.63 -10.87
C ILE A 469 42.68 0.78 -10.86
N ILE A 470 43.33 0.18 -9.86
CA ILE A 470 44.78 0.15 -9.70
C ILE A 470 45.26 -1.27 -10.01
N VAL A 471 46.04 -1.44 -11.07
CA VAL A 471 46.63 -2.70 -11.49
C VAL A 471 48.13 -2.66 -11.22
N THR A 472 48.62 -3.57 -10.41
CA THR A 472 50.03 -3.61 -9.99
C THR A 472 50.79 -4.69 -10.78
N ASP A 473 51.85 -4.28 -11.46
CA ASP A 473 52.80 -5.20 -12.09
C ASP A 473 53.83 -5.70 -11.09
N LYS A 474 54.12 -6.98 -11.18
CA LYS A 474 55.15 -7.64 -10.40
C LYS A 474 56.44 -7.77 -11.25
N ASP A 475 57.56 -7.74 -10.60
CA ASP A 475 58.86 -7.88 -11.26
C ASP A 475 59.02 -9.31 -11.85
N ASP A 476 59.60 -9.42 -13.06
CA ASP A 476 59.80 -10.68 -13.76
C ASP A 476 61.04 -11.42 -13.29
N ASP A 477 61.99 -10.76 -12.65
CA ASP A 477 63.27 -11.25 -12.17
C ASP A 477 64.15 -11.93 -13.24
N LEU A 478 63.83 -11.70 -14.49
CA LEU A 478 64.60 -12.26 -15.60
C LEU A 478 65.97 -11.58 -15.74
N PRO A 479 67.02 -12.35 -16.11
CA PRO A 479 68.31 -11.77 -16.38
C PRO A 479 68.32 -10.77 -17.51
N ARG A 480 68.99 -9.63 -17.31
CA ARG A 480 69.17 -8.56 -18.29
C ARG A 480 70.54 -8.57 -18.88
N LYS A 481 70.64 -8.26 -20.16
CA LYS A 481 71.94 -8.13 -20.84
C LYS A 481 72.61 -6.83 -20.39
N ILE A 482 73.71 -6.96 -19.67
CA ILE A 482 74.56 -5.84 -19.19
C ILE A 482 75.89 -5.90 -19.93
N THR A 483 76.26 -4.78 -20.51
CA THR A 483 77.52 -4.65 -21.25
C THR A 483 78.56 -3.94 -20.35
N PHE A 484 79.66 -4.61 -20.18
CA PHE A 484 80.84 -4.12 -19.46
C PHE A 484 81.92 -3.67 -20.42
N SER A 485 82.36 -2.46 -20.31
CA SER A 485 83.39 -1.82 -21.15
C SER A 485 84.58 -1.43 -20.26
N LYS A 486 85.74 -1.99 -20.51
CA LYS A 486 86.98 -1.69 -19.80
C LYS A 486 87.83 -0.83 -20.69
N VAL A 487 87.87 0.49 -20.41
CA VAL A 487 88.49 1.47 -21.31
C VAL A 487 89.64 2.22 -20.65
N SER A 488 90.58 2.72 -21.47
CA SER A 488 91.59 3.73 -21.11
C SER A 488 90.95 5.11 -20.89
N LEU A 489 91.69 6.05 -20.37
CA LEU A 489 91.25 7.48 -20.28
C LEU A 489 90.87 8.08 -21.65
N GLY A 490 91.37 7.54 -22.72
CA GLY A 490 91.00 7.91 -24.10
C GLY A 490 89.79 7.22 -24.65
N GLY A 491 89.02 6.41 -23.87
CA GLY A 491 87.80 5.74 -24.29
C GLY A 491 88.01 4.49 -25.12
N THR A 492 89.22 3.99 -25.29
CA THR A 492 89.54 2.80 -26.08
C THR A 492 89.54 1.55 -25.18
N GLU A 493 88.87 0.46 -25.57
CA GLU A 493 88.86 -0.82 -24.88
C GLU A 493 90.29 -1.34 -24.72
N ILE A 494 90.70 -1.72 -23.48
CA ILE A 494 92.02 -2.24 -23.16
C ILE A 494 92.00 -3.73 -22.86
N ALA A 495 93.06 -4.43 -23.26
CA ALA A 495 93.23 -5.84 -23.04
C ALA A 495 94.03 -6.12 -21.74
N GLY A 496 93.78 -7.31 -21.12
CA GLY A 496 94.59 -7.84 -20.05
C GLY A 496 94.15 -7.54 -18.62
N ALA A 497 93.05 -6.83 -18.45
CA ALA A 497 92.42 -6.71 -17.13
C ALA A 497 91.73 -8.04 -16.78
N GLU A 498 92.04 -8.60 -15.60
CA GLU A 498 91.33 -9.76 -15.04
C GLU A 498 90.15 -9.27 -14.19
N ILE A 499 88.94 -9.54 -14.65
CA ILE A 499 87.70 -8.98 -14.06
C ILE A 499 86.83 -10.09 -13.56
N LYS A 500 86.25 -9.88 -12.40
CA LYS A 500 85.28 -10.77 -11.73
C LYS A 500 84.04 -9.97 -11.36
N ILE A 501 82.85 -10.56 -11.54
CA ILE A 501 81.59 -10.01 -11.02
C ILE A 501 81.10 -10.89 -9.87
N TYR A 502 80.82 -10.29 -8.74
CA TYR A 502 80.25 -10.98 -7.55
C TYR A 502 78.82 -10.51 -7.34
N LYS A 503 77.97 -11.39 -6.79
CA LYS A 503 76.63 -11.02 -6.36
C LYS A 503 76.70 -10.45 -4.94
N GLY A 504 76.08 -9.29 -4.75
CA GLY A 504 76.17 -8.55 -3.46
C GLY A 504 77.02 -7.28 -3.54
N ASP A 505 77.23 -6.63 -2.38
CA ASP A 505 77.95 -5.38 -2.21
C ASP A 505 79.43 -5.53 -1.94
N LYS A 506 79.96 -6.77 -2.02
CA LYS A 506 81.39 -7.10 -1.78
C LYS A 506 81.89 -8.15 -2.75
N ALA A 507 83.20 -8.10 -3.06
CA ALA A 507 83.86 -9.08 -3.87
C ALA A 507 84.25 -10.33 -3.02
N GLU A 508 83.27 -11.08 -2.52
CA GLU A 508 83.44 -12.25 -1.67
C GLU A 508 82.69 -13.48 -2.25
N GLY A 509 83.19 -14.66 -1.96
CA GLY A 509 82.57 -15.93 -2.36
C GLY A 509 82.91 -16.35 -3.81
N THR A 510 81.94 -17.01 -4.50
CA THR A 510 82.13 -17.44 -5.89
C THR A 510 81.71 -16.32 -6.83
N ALA A 511 82.60 -15.96 -7.75
CA ALA A 511 82.27 -14.98 -8.81
C ALA A 511 81.16 -15.52 -9.73
N VAL A 512 80.19 -14.68 -10.08
CA VAL A 512 79.13 -14.98 -11.05
C VAL A 512 79.74 -15.18 -12.45
N GLU A 513 80.75 -14.38 -12.76
CA GLU A 513 81.49 -14.45 -14.04
C GLU A 513 82.92 -13.91 -13.80
N SER A 514 83.86 -14.46 -14.62
CA SER A 514 85.23 -13.94 -14.66
C SER A 514 85.75 -14.01 -16.09
N TRP A 515 86.45 -12.93 -16.49
CA TRP A 515 87.06 -12.86 -17.83
C TRP A 515 88.31 -11.97 -17.83
N THR A 516 89.07 -12.12 -18.87
CA THR A 516 90.14 -11.16 -19.17
C THR A 516 89.69 -10.22 -20.28
N SER A 517 89.86 -8.90 -20.10
CA SER A 517 89.49 -7.89 -21.08
C SER A 517 90.30 -8.02 -22.38
N GLU A 518 89.64 -7.70 -23.51
CA GLU A 518 90.26 -7.76 -24.85
C GLU A 518 90.21 -6.38 -25.47
N ALA A 519 91.27 -6.05 -26.28
CA ALA A 519 91.30 -4.78 -26.99
C ALA A 519 90.16 -4.64 -28.01
N GLY A 520 89.45 -3.52 -27.93
CA GLY A 520 88.34 -3.23 -28.89
C GLY A 520 87.07 -4.04 -28.68
N LYS A 521 86.93 -4.75 -27.53
CA LYS A 521 85.73 -5.56 -27.20
C LYS A 521 85.21 -5.30 -25.81
N SER A 522 83.90 -5.08 -25.72
CA SER A 522 83.14 -5.12 -24.48
C SER A 522 82.71 -6.55 -24.15
N LYS A 523 82.33 -6.81 -22.91
CA LYS A 523 81.78 -8.07 -22.43
C LYS A 523 80.29 -7.94 -22.10
N ASP A 524 79.48 -8.81 -22.67
CA ASP A 524 78.05 -8.93 -22.38
C ASP A 524 77.81 -10.03 -21.34
N LEU A 525 77.08 -9.74 -20.31
CA LEU A 525 76.63 -10.73 -19.29
C LEU A 525 75.12 -10.62 -19.12
N ASN A 526 74.46 -11.72 -18.87
CA ASN A 526 73.07 -11.78 -18.46
C ASN A 526 73.00 -11.84 -16.91
N LEU A 527 72.66 -10.74 -16.30
CA LEU A 527 72.55 -10.62 -14.85
C LEU A 527 71.09 -10.41 -14.41
N ALA A 528 70.62 -11.20 -13.45
CA ALA A 528 69.34 -10.98 -12.82
C ALA A 528 69.30 -9.64 -12.05
N PRO A 529 68.14 -9.02 -11.89
CA PRO A 529 68.03 -7.81 -11.07
C PRO A 529 68.61 -8.03 -9.68
N GLY A 530 69.37 -7.04 -9.19
CA GLY A 530 70.01 -7.18 -7.88
C GLY A 530 71.35 -6.39 -7.82
N THR A 531 72.01 -6.46 -6.66
CA THR A 531 73.27 -5.77 -6.40
C THR A 531 74.46 -6.68 -6.74
N TYR A 532 75.42 -6.12 -7.38
CA TYR A 532 76.62 -6.81 -7.82
C TYR A 532 77.87 -5.94 -7.57
N THR A 533 79.01 -6.58 -7.44
CA THR A 533 80.32 -5.92 -7.29
C THR A 533 81.21 -6.27 -8.45
N PHE A 534 81.66 -5.27 -9.22
CA PHE A 534 82.75 -5.38 -10.18
C PHE A 534 84.06 -5.34 -9.42
N HIS A 535 84.86 -6.36 -9.62
CA HIS A 535 86.21 -6.50 -9.02
C HIS A 535 87.25 -6.71 -10.12
N GLU A 536 88.31 -5.93 -10.08
CA GLU A 536 89.44 -6.15 -10.94
C GLU A 536 90.51 -6.92 -10.15
N GLU A 537 90.71 -8.18 -10.47
CA GLU A 537 91.72 -9.03 -9.85
C GLU A 537 93.14 -8.55 -10.17
N ALA A 538 93.43 -8.27 -11.46
CA ALA A 538 94.68 -7.77 -11.95
C ALA A 538 94.46 -6.70 -13.02
N ALA A 539 95.17 -5.56 -12.94
CA ALA A 539 95.17 -4.53 -13.99
C ALA A 539 96.16 -4.87 -15.08
N PRO A 540 95.92 -4.41 -16.35
CA PRO A 540 96.88 -4.56 -17.44
C PRO A 540 98.19 -3.81 -17.16
N THR A 541 99.30 -4.31 -17.76
CA THR A 541 100.58 -3.63 -17.62
C THR A 541 100.51 -2.14 -18.03
N GLY A 542 100.92 -1.26 -17.14
CA GLY A 542 100.84 0.22 -17.36
C GLY A 542 99.61 0.90 -16.87
N TYR A 543 98.66 0.17 -16.23
CA TYR A 543 97.45 0.71 -15.61
C TYR A 543 97.36 0.42 -14.12
N LEU A 544 96.68 1.28 -13.41
CA LEU A 544 96.38 1.07 -12.00
C LEU A 544 95.13 0.22 -11.84
N LYS A 545 95.11 -0.67 -10.87
CA LYS A 545 93.95 -1.49 -10.50
C LYS A 545 92.81 -0.58 -10.03
N VAL A 546 91.62 -0.81 -10.59
CA VAL A 546 90.39 -0.15 -10.15
C VAL A 546 89.91 -0.77 -8.83
N THR A 547 89.47 0.06 -7.92
CA THR A 547 88.85 -0.41 -6.67
C THR A 547 87.47 -1.00 -6.97
N ASP A 548 86.98 -1.84 -6.06
CA ASP A 548 85.66 -2.50 -6.23
C ASP A 548 84.55 -1.46 -6.47
N ILE A 549 83.71 -1.72 -7.44
CA ILE A 549 82.55 -0.90 -7.82
C ILE A 549 81.28 -1.66 -7.57
N THR A 550 80.47 -1.21 -6.66
CA THR A 550 79.15 -1.80 -6.43
C THR A 550 78.15 -1.15 -7.36
N PHE A 551 77.32 -1.94 -8.02
CA PHE A 551 76.28 -1.51 -8.94
C PHE A 551 74.99 -2.32 -8.77
N GLN A 552 73.86 -1.72 -9.06
CA GLN A 552 72.58 -2.36 -9.06
C GLN A 552 72.05 -2.57 -10.48
N VAL A 553 71.68 -3.77 -10.84
CA VAL A 553 70.94 -4.09 -12.05
C VAL A 553 69.44 -4.00 -11.69
N LYS A 554 68.73 -3.08 -12.31
CA LYS A 554 67.27 -2.88 -12.11
C LYS A 554 66.48 -3.86 -12.98
N HIS A 555 65.18 -4.05 -12.68
CA HIS A 555 64.29 -4.98 -13.41
C HIS A 555 64.17 -4.59 -14.89
N ASP A 556 64.24 -3.30 -15.22
CA ASP A 556 64.22 -2.81 -16.63
C ASP A 556 65.54 -2.98 -17.39
N GLY A 557 66.59 -3.52 -16.73
CA GLY A 557 67.93 -3.68 -17.27
C GLY A 557 68.84 -2.47 -17.17
N THR A 558 68.36 -1.37 -16.58
CA THR A 558 69.24 -0.23 -16.31
C THR A 558 70.22 -0.53 -15.17
N VAL A 559 71.39 0.10 -15.19
CA VAL A 559 72.45 -0.08 -14.16
C VAL A 559 72.64 1.24 -13.46
N GLU A 560 72.69 1.16 -12.11
CA GLU A 560 72.96 2.29 -11.21
C GLU A 560 74.19 1.93 -10.37
N VAL A 561 75.14 2.89 -10.23
CA VAL A 561 76.39 2.73 -9.44
C VAL A 561 76.31 3.52 -8.16
#